data_efbed9028344b59131256524ae6b7c8b
#
_entry.id   efbed9028344b59131256524ae6b7c8b
#
_cell.length_a   1.000
_cell.length_b   1.000
_cell.length_c   1.000
_cell.angle_alpha   90.00
_cell.angle_beta   90.00
_cell.angle_gamma   90.00
#
_symmetry.space_group_name_H-M   'P 1'
#
loop_
_entity.id
_entity.type
_entity.pdbx_description
1 polymer ?
#
loop_
_entity_poly.entity_id
_entity_poly.type
_entity_poly.pdbx_seq_one_letter_code
_entity_poly.pdbx_strand_id
1 'polypeptide(L)'
;VCAGFALQGTLHIILVIADTFASVPWAEIHAHHWKLSWCVLYYAFLIISGVYGMAFFIRYRKGVAAAVFAIGTVLVIQGLVPGSLKLIFIDVGQGDSALIRSPEGYCMLIDGGGSYYEKETGYIGRQVLMPVLMHEGVSVIDCVLVSHAHADHMSGVLTLIDLFPVKSVGLPYY
;
A
#
# COMPACT_ATOMS: atom_id res chain seq x y z
N VAL A 1 -14.21 41.76 5.75
CA VAL A 1 -13.94 41.58 4.31
C VAL A 1 -12.48 41.14 4.11
N CYS A 2 -11.45 41.80 4.69
CA CYS A 2 -10.03 41.46 4.49
C CYS A 2 -9.65 40.06 5.00
N ALA A 3 -10.20 39.58 6.12
CA ALA A 3 -9.91 38.25 6.66
C ALA A 3 -10.41 37.12 5.74
N GLY A 4 -11.51 37.32 5.03
CA GLY A 4 -12.02 36.33 4.06
C GLY A 4 -11.10 36.18 2.84
N PHE A 5 -10.58 37.28 2.33
CA PHE A 5 -9.62 37.22 1.20
C PHE A 5 -8.31 36.55 1.60
N ALA A 6 -7.80 36.81 2.80
CA ALA A 6 -6.57 36.19 3.31
C ALA A 6 -6.77 34.67 3.50
N LEU A 7 -7.90 34.24 4.05
CA LEU A 7 -8.25 32.81 4.23
C LEU A 7 -8.42 32.11 2.88
N GLN A 8 -9.08 32.75 1.93
CA GLN A 8 -9.25 32.19 0.58
C GLN A 8 -7.93 32.08 -0.17
N GLY A 9 -7.05 33.07 -0.03
CA GLY A 9 -5.70 33.03 -0.61
C GLY A 9 -4.84 31.90 -0.03
N THR A 10 -4.84 31.71 1.30
CA THR A 10 -4.11 30.63 1.95
C THR A 10 -4.66 29.27 1.54
N LEU A 11 -5.98 29.09 1.50
CA LEU A 11 -6.59 27.85 1.05
C LEU A 11 -6.22 27.52 -0.40
N HIS A 12 -6.25 28.52 -1.28
CA HIS A 12 -5.87 28.34 -2.68
C HIS A 12 -4.40 27.91 -2.82
N ILE A 13 -3.49 28.52 -2.07
CA ILE A 13 -2.06 28.14 -2.07
C ILE A 13 -1.90 26.69 -1.59
N ILE A 14 -2.59 26.28 -0.52
CA ILE A 14 -2.53 24.90 -0.01
C ILE A 14 -3.02 23.91 -1.07
N LEU A 15 -4.13 24.21 -1.74
CA LEU A 15 -4.67 23.35 -2.80
C LEU A 15 -3.70 23.26 -4.00
N VAL A 16 -3.13 24.36 -4.44
CA VAL A 16 -2.15 24.35 -5.54
C VAL A 16 -0.91 23.55 -5.19
N ILE A 17 -0.42 23.67 -3.96
CA ILE A 17 0.71 22.87 -3.47
C ILE A 17 0.32 21.39 -3.44
N ALA A 18 -0.85 21.03 -2.89
CA ALA A 18 -1.32 19.66 -2.83
C ALA A 18 -1.47 19.04 -4.23
N ASP A 19 -2.08 19.75 -5.17
CA ASP A 19 -2.25 19.29 -6.56
C ASP A 19 -0.91 19.13 -7.27
N THR A 20 0.02 20.06 -7.01
CA THR A 20 1.38 19.97 -7.59
C THR A 20 2.11 18.73 -7.08
N PHE A 21 2.03 18.43 -5.79
CA PHE A 21 2.62 17.21 -5.23
C PHE A 21 1.90 15.95 -5.72
N ALA A 22 0.58 15.95 -5.80
CA ALA A 22 -0.22 14.83 -6.30
C ALA A 22 0.05 14.50 -7.78
N SER A 23 0.47 15.50 -8.58
CA SER A 23 0.81 15.30 -10.00
C SER A 23 2.16 14.61 -10.23
N VAL A 24 2.99 14.45 -9.18
CA VAL A 24 4.28 13.78 -9.30
C VAL A 24 4.07 12.25 -9.36
N PRO A 25 4.57 11.55 -10.40
CA PRO A 25 4.26 10.12 -10.63
C PRO A 25 4.66 9.17 -9.49
N TRP A 26 5.47 9.61 -8.56
CA TRP A 26 5.96 8.83 -7.39
C TRP A 26 5.60 9.48 -6.05
N ALA A 27 4.62 10.41 -6.05
CA ALA A 27 4.15 11.06 -4.81
C ALA A 27 3.35 10.09 -3.92
N GLU A 28 2.76 9.05 -4.49
CA GLU A 28 2.08 8.00 -3.76
C GLU A 28 3.06 6.86 -3.44
N ILE A 29 3.67 6.94 -2.27
CA ILE A 29 4.38 5.80 -1.71
C ILE A 29 3.35 4.97 -0.95
N HIS A 30 2.94 3.84 -1.55
CA HIS A 30 2.10 2.86 -0.87
C HIS A 30 2.93 2.19 0.22
N ALA A 31 2.93 2.79 1.40
CA ALA A 31 3.66 2.27 2.56
C ALA A 31 2.93 1.04 3.10
N HIS A 32 3.49 -0.13 2.84
CA HIS A 32 3.09 -1.38 3.43
C HIS A 32 3.16 -1.29 4.95
N HIS A 33 2.07 -1.66 5.61
CA HIS A 33 1.98 -1.87 7.06
C HIS A 33 3.09 -1.21 7.88
N TRP A 34 2.94 0.06 8.13
CA TRP A 34 3.72 0.71 9.18
C TRP A 34 3.33 0.07 10.49
N LYS A 35 4.11 -0.91 10.93
CA LYS A 35 3.92 -1.45 12.27
C LYS A 35 3.97 -0.28 13.23
N LEU A 36 3.07 -0.25 14.21
CA LEU A 36 3.03 0.80 15.24
C LEU A 36 4.43 1.12 15.80
N SER A 37 5.29 0.09 15.89
CA SER A 37 6.68 0.22 16.29
C SER A 37 7.49 1.22 15.46
N TRP A 38 7.27 1.31 14.15
CA TRP A 38 7.96 2.26 13.28
C TRP A 38 7.51 3.69 13.52
N CYS A 39 6.22 3.89 13.73
CA CYS A 39 5.69 5.21 14.10
C CYS A 39 6.27 5.66 15.44
N VAL A 40 6.30 4.77 16.42
CA VAL A 40 6.89 5.07 17.75
C VAL A 40 8.37 5.44 17.62
N LEU A 41 9.16 4.68 16.87
CA LEU A 41 10.57 4.96 16.64
C LEU A 41 10.79 6.29 15.92
N TYR A 42 9.99 6.59 14.91
CA TYR A 42 10.07 7.85 14.17
C TYR A 42 9.77 9.05 15.07
N TYR A 43 8.67 9.01 15.83
CA TYR A 43 8.33 10.11 16.73
C TYR A 43 9.30 10.22 17.92
N ALA A 44 9.80 9.11 18.46
CA ALA A 44 10.84 9.12 19.47
C ALA A 44 12.13 9.78 18.94
N PHE A 45 12.53 9.48 17.70
CA PHE A 45 13.66 10.13 17.04
C PHE A 45 13.44 11.64 16.89
N LEU A 46 12.26 12.08 16.44
CA LEU A 46 11.95 13.50 16.32
C LEU A 46 11.98 14.22 17.67
N ILE A 47 11.40 13.63 18.71
CA ILE A 47 11.41 14.21 20.06
C ILE A 47 12.85 14.32 20.61
N ILE A 48 13.62 13.25 20.50
CA ILE A 48 15.02 13.23 20.95
C ILE A 48 15.85 14.26 20.20
N SER A 49 15.70 14.34 18.87
CA SER A 49 16.43 15.32 18.08
C SER A 49 16.00 16.76 18.35
N GLY A 50 14.73 17.01 18.62
CA GLY A 50 14.20 18.32 18.95
C GLY A 50 14.58 18.81 20.36
N VAL A 51 14.54 17.90 21.35
CA VAL A 51 14.79 18.26 22.74
C VAL A 51 16.30 18.34 23.06
N TYR A 52 17.09 17.42 22.56
CA TYR A 52 18.50 17.30 22.91
C TYR A 52 19.46 17.85 21.85
N GLY A 53 18.97 18.11 20.65
CA GLY A 53 19.72 18.75 19.56
C GLY A 53 21.01 18.03 19.17
N MET A 54 21.85 18.73 18.43
CA MET A 54 23.13 18.23 17.91
C MET A 54 24.11 17.81 19.00
N ALA A 55 24.08 18.47 20.17
CA ALA A 55 24.98 18.17 21.27
C ALA A 55 24.81 16.74 21.82
N PHE A 56 23.59 16.25 21.88
CA PHE A 56 23.30 14.86 22.28
C PHE A 56 23.92 13.85 21.31
N PHE A 57 23.75 14.06 20.00
CA PHE A 57 24.29 13.17 18.99
C PHE A 57 25.81 13.14 19.00
N ILE A 58 26.47 14.29 19.17
CA ILE A 58 27.93 14.36 19.27
C ILE A 58 28.44 13.62 20.52
N ARG A 59 27.79 13.80 21.66
CA ARG A 59 28.20 13.17 22.94
C ARG A 59 27.98 11.65 22.93
N TYR A 60 26.87 11.19 22.34
CA TYR A 60 26.48 9.79 22.37
C TYR A 60 26.63 9.07 21.03
N ARG A 61 27.42 9.63 20.09
CA ARG A 61 27.60 9.13 18.72
C ARG A 61 27.85 7.61 18.63
N LYS A 62 28.66 7.05 19.54
CA LYS A 62 28.94 5.59 19.56
C LYS A 62 27.73 4.77 19.95
N GLY A 63 26.96 5.21 20.94
CA GLY A 63 25.71 4.54 21.36
C GLY A 63 24.62 4.62 20.31
N VAL A 64 24.47 5.79 19.69
CA VAL A 64 23.52 5.99 18.57
C VAL A 64 23.89 5.09 17.38
N ALA A 65 25.17 5.05 17.01
CA ALA A 65 25.64 4.17 15.93
C ALA A 65 25.42 2.70 16.23
N ALA A 66 25.68 2.25 17.48
CA ALA A 66 25.43 0.89 17.89
C ALA A 66 23.93 0.54 17.87
N ALA A 67 23.06 1.45 18.30
CA ALA A 67 21.62 1.27 18.26
C ALA A 67 21.10 1.18 16.81
N VAL A 68 21.54 2.06 15.93
CA VAL A 68 21.19 2.04 14.51
C VAL A 68 21.68 0.74 13.86
N PHE A 69 22.89 0.30 14.16
CA PHE A 69 23.43 -0.96 13.65
C PHE A 69 22.61 -2.17 14.16
N ALA A 70 22.29 -2.23 15.46
CA ALA A 70 21.49 -3.30 16.03
C ALA A 70 20.08 -3.35 15.40
N ILE A 71 19.41 -2.20 15.25
CA ILE A 71 18.11 -2.10 14.57
C ILE A 71 18.24 -2.58 13.13
N GLY A 72 19.23 -2.10 12.38
CA GLY A 72 19.48 -2.52 11.01
C GLY A 72 19.68 -4.03 10.90
N THR A 73 20.45 -4.62 11.81
CA THR A 73 20.67 -6.08 11.85
C THR A 73 19.37 -6.85 12.10
N VAL A 74 18.54 -6.40 13.05
CA VAL A 74 17.22 -7.02 13.32
C VAL A 74 16.31 -6.94 12.10
N LEU A 75 16.31 -5.82 11.39
CA LEU A 75 15.50 -5.64 10.17
C LEU A 75 15.96 -6.56 9.03
N VAL A 76 17.27 -6.70 8.86
CA VAL A 76 17.85 -7.62 7.88
C VAL A 76 17.47 -9.07 8.22
N ILE A 77 17.62 -9.47 9.47
CA ILE A 77 17.24 -10.82 9.93
C ILE A 77 15.74 -11.07 9.69
N GLN A 78 14.87 -10.11 9.99
CA GLN A 78 13.43 -10.24 9.74
C GLN A 78 13.12 -10.38 8.24
N GLY A 79 13.88 -9.73 7.37
CA GLY A 79 13.76 -9.86 5.92
C GLY A 79 14.28 -11.21 5.36
N LEU A 80 15.16 -11.89 6.12
CA LEU A 80 15.70 -13.20 5.74
C LEU A 80 14.81 -14.38 6.18
N VAL A 81 13.84 -14.14 7.08
CA VAL A 81 12.88 -15.19 7.47
C VAL A 81 11.90 -15.40 6.32
N PRO A 82 11.87 -16.61 5.72
CA PRO A 82 10.93 -16.90 4.65
C PRO A 82 9.49 -16.66 5.12
N GLY A 83 8.71 -16.02 4.28
CA GLY A 83 7.27 -15.88 4.51
C GLY A 83 6.59 -17.27 4.55
N SER A 84 5.37 -17.34 5.00
CA SER A 84 4.53 -18.52 4.82
C SER A 84 3.71 -18.38 3.54
N LEU A 85 3.37 -19.51 2.94
CA LEU A 85 2.33 -19.52 1.89
C LEU A 85 1.01 -19.05 2.54
N LYS A 86 0.43 -18.01 1.97
CA LYS A 86 -0.88 -17.50 2.37
C LYS A 86 -1.88 -17.73 1.26
N LEU A 87 -3.04 -18.24 1.63
CA LEU A 87 -4.22 -18.32 0.78
C LEU A 87 -5.35 -17.56 1.48
N ILE A 88 -5.85 -16.53 0.83
CA ILE A 88 -6.85 -15.62 1.40
C ILE A 88 -8.05 -15.62 0.46
N PHE A 89 -9.19 -16.09 0.94
CA PHE A 89 -10.47 -15.96 0.24
C PHE A 89 -11.04 -14.58 0.55
N ILE A 90 -11.38 -13.85 -0.49
CA ILE A 90 -11.86 -12.46 -0.38
C ILE A 90 -13.37 -12.48 -0.53
N ASP A 91 -14.07 -11.92 0.45
CA ASP A 91 -15.51 -11.73 0.37
C ASP A 91 -15.83 -10.59 -0.60
N VAL A 92 -16.18 -10.96 -1.82
CA VAL A 92 -16.55 -10.05 -2.91
C VAL A 92 -18.07 -9.96 -3.10
N GLY A 93 -18.82 -10.60 -2.21
CA GLY A 93 -20.29 -10.65 -2.25
C GLY A 93 -20.81 -11.60 -3.32
N GLN A 94 -20.69 -11.28 -4.59
CA GLN A 94 -21.08 -12.16 -5.69
C GLN A 94 -19.85 -12.65 -6.45
N GLY A 95 -19.80 -13.95 -6.75
CA GLY A 95 -18.67 -14.61 -7.38
C GLY A 95 -17.58 -15.01 -6.39
N ASP A 96 -16.40 -15.28 -6.91
CA ASP A 96 -15.27 -15.77 -6.13
C ASP A 96 -14.07 -14.84 -6.29
N SER A 97 -13.21 -14.79 -5.25
CA SER A 97 -11.89 -14.17 -5.34
C SER A 97 -10.96 -14.78 -4.31
N ALA A 98 -9.75 -15.11 -4.72
CA ALA A 98 -8.73 -15.64 -3.83
C ALA A 98 -7.35 -15.03 -4.13
N LEU A 99 -6.66 -14.63 -3.07
CA LEU A 99 -5.29 -14.13 -3.13
C LEU A 99 -4.33 -15.20 -2.63
N ILE A 100 -3.36 -15.56 -3.46
CA ILE A 100 -2.27 -16.48 -3.11
C ILE A 100 -0.99 -15.66 -3.01
N ARG A 101 -0.29 -15.86 -1.91
CA ARG A 101 1.01 -15.22 -1.66
C ARG A 101 2.05 -16.26 -1.29
N SER A 102 3.10 -16.38 -2.11
CA SER A 102 4.18 -17.33 -1.84
C SER A 102 5.09 -16.82 -0.73
N PRO A 103 5.88 -17.72 -0.12
CA PRO A 103 6.90 -17.33 0.86
C PRO A 103 7.92 -16.32 0.31
N GLU A 104 8.21 -16.38 -0.97
CA GLU A 104 9.16 -15.50 -1.67
C GLU A 104 8.53 -14.15 -2.08
N GLY A 105 7.24 -13.97 -1.81
CA GLY A 105 6.52 -12.74 -2.08
C GLY A 105 5.82 -12.69 -3.45
N TYR A 106 5.84 -13.77 -4.24
CA TYR A 106 5.03 -13.85 -5.46
C TYR A 106 3.54 -13.78 -5.11
N CYS A 107 2.81 -12.95 -5.83
CA CYS A 107 1.42 -12.65 -5.56
C CYS A 107 0.54 -13.00 -6.76
N MET A 108 -0.44 -13.85 -6.55
CA MET A 108 -1.44 -14.24 -7.56
C MET A 108 -2.84 -13.96 -7.05
N LEU A 109 -3.64 -13.29 -7.87
CA LEU A 109 -5.08 -13.13 -7.64
C LEU A 109 -5.84 -14.06 -8.57
N ILE A 110 -6.72 -14.87 -8.04
CA ILE A 110 -7.64 -15.73 -8.81
C ILE A 110 -9.03 -15.12 -8.71
N ASP A 111 -9.58 -14.74 -9.85
CA ASP A 111 -10.86 -14.06 -10.00
C ASP A 111 -10.95 -12.75 -9.17
N GLY A 112 -11.92 -11.96 -9.41
CA GLY A 112 -12.08 -10.67 -8.76
C GLY A 112 -13.50 -10.39 -8.29
N GLY A 113 -14.38 -11.35 -8.42
CA GLY A 113 -15.78 -11.14 -8.07
C GLY A 113 -16.46 -10.07 -8.90
N GLY A 114 -17.63 -9.67 -8.45
CA GLY A 114 -18.37 -8.56 -9.02
C GLY A 114 -19.73 -8.97 -9.59
N SER A 115 -20.32 -8.04 -10.29
CA SER A 115 -21.60 -8.26 -10.95
C SER A 115 -21.64 -7.50 -12.29
N TYR A 116 -22.66 -7.71 -13.05
CA TYR A 116 -22.82 -6.97 -14.32
C TYR A 116 -22.82 -5.44 -14.12
N TYR A 117 -23.36 -4.97 -12.99
CA TYR A 117 -23.40 -3.55 -12.63
C TYR A 117 -22.07 -3.03 -12.07
N GLU A 118 -21.17 -3.90 -11.68
CA GLU A 118 -19.86 -3.56 -11.12
C GLU A 118 -18.99 -2.79 -12.14
N LYS A 119 -19.14 -3.13 -13.42
CA LYS A 119 -18.42 -2.47 -14.52
C LYS A 119 -18.65 -0.94 -14.55
N GLU A 120 -19.82 -0.48 -14.08
CA GLU A 120 -20.14 0.94 -14.02
C GLU A 120 -19.64 1.60 -12.74
N THR A 121 -19.65 0.88 -11.62
CA THR A 121 -19.33 1.43 -10.29
C THR A 121 -17.85 1.24 -9.91
N GLY A 122 -17.23 0.16 -10.34
CA GLY A 122 -15.89 -0.25 -9.94
C GLY A 122 -15.76 -0.49 -8.43
N TYR A 123 -16.86 -0.81 -7.75
CA TYR A 123 -16.92 -0.91 -6.30
C TYR A 123 -16.03 -2.04 -5.76
N ILE A 124 -16.13 -3.25 -6.32
CA ILE A 124 -15.37 -4.41 -5.83
C ILE A 124 -13.87 -4.19 -5.99
N GLY A 125 -13.43 -3.74 -7.16
CA GLY A 125 -12.01 -3.43 -7.38
C GLY A 125 -11.48 -2.38 -6.41
N ARG A 126 -12.23 -1.29 -6.19
CA ARG A 126 -11.79 -0.14 -5.37
C ARG A 126 -11.97 -0.36 -3.87
N GLN A 127 -13.10 -0.91 -3.45
CA GLN A 127 -13.51 -0.93 -2.05
C GLN A 127 -13.30 -2.29 -1.37
N VAL A 128 -13.04 -3.34 -2.15
CA VAL A 128 -12.80 -4.68 -1.62
C VAL A 128 -11.41 -5.19 -1.97
N LEU A 129 -11.11 -5.37 -3.26
CA LEU A 129 -9.84 -5.98 -3.68
C LEU A 129 -8.63 -5.10 -3.32
N MET A 130 -8.66 -3.82 -3.68
CA MET A 130 -7.55 -2.91 -3.41
C MET A 130 -7.23 -2.78 -1.91
N PRO A 131 -8.19 -2.56 -0.99
CA PRO A 131 -7.92 -2.54 0.44
C PRO A 131 -7.34 -3.86 0.98
N VAL A 132 -7.81 -5.01 0.50
CA VAL A 132 -7.26 -6.32 0.91
C VAL A 132 -5.83 -6.47 0.44
N LEU A 133 -5.52 -6.13 -0.81
CA LEU A 133 -4.15 -6.15 -1.33
C LEU A 133 -3.23 -5.24 -0.52
N MET A 134 -3.68 -4.03 -0.23
CA MET A 134 -2.94 -3.08 0.60
C MET A 134 -2.77 -3.59 2.04
N HIS A 135 -3.80 -4.20 2.62
CA HIS A 135 -3.73 -4.81 3.96
C HIS A 135 -2.73 -5.95 3.99
N GLU A 136 -2.68 -6.79 2.97
CA GLU A 136 -1.72 -7.88 2.86
C GLU A 136 -0.31 -7.41 2.43
N GLY A 137 -0.13 -6.13 2.21
CA GLY A 137 1.15 -5.56 1.84
C GLY A 137 1.59 -5.94 0.41
N VAL A 138 0.65 -6.13 -0.48
CA VAL A 138 0.91 -6.34 -1.90
C VAL A 138 1.11 -4.98 -2.57
N SER A 139 2.20 -4.80 -3.30
CA SER A 139 2.47 -3.61 -4.11
C SER A 139 2.32 -3.86 -5.60
N VAL A 140 2.45 -5.12 -6.00
CA VAL A 140 2.35 -5.57 -7.38
C VAL A 140 1.72 -6.94 -7.38
N ILE A 141 0.79 -7.20 -8.27
CA ILE A 141 0.27 -8.53 -8.55
C ILE A 141 1.08 -9.12 -9.69
N ASP A 142 1.72 -10.27 -9.45
CA ASP A 142 2.53 -10.93 -10.47
C ASP A 142 1.65 -11.59 -11.54
N CYS A 143 0.52 -12.15 -11.12
CA CYS A 143 -0.42 -12.76 -12.03
C CYS A 143 -1.86 -12.61 -11.53
N VAL A 144 -2.75 -12.19 -12.40
CA VAL A 144 -4.20 -12.34 -12.21
C VAL A 144 -4.64 -13.51 -13.08
N LEU A 145 -5.32 -14.48 -12.50
CA LEU A 145 -5.90 -15.60 -13.22
C LEU A 145 -7.42 -15.48 -13.18
N VAL A 146 -8.05 -15.37 -14.35
CA VAL A 146 -9.52 -15.38 -14.47
C VAL A 146 -9.97 -16.76 -14.87
N SER A 147 -10.80 -17.39 -14.04
CA SER A 147 -11.29 -18.75 -14.28
C SER A 147 -12.22 -18.83 -15.49
N HIS A 148 -13.08 -17.83 -15.66
CA HIS A 148 -13.95 -17.67 -16.81
C HIS A 148 -14.49 -16.24 -16.95
N ALA A 149 -14.92 -15.88 -18.18
CA ALA A 149 -15.25 -14.50 -18.54
C ALA A 149 -16.68 -14.06 -18.14
N HIS A 150 -17.20 -14.53 -17.02
CA HIS A 150 -18.46 -14.02 -16.48
C HIS A 150 -18.23 -12.80 -15.57
N ALA A 151 -19.26 -11.97 -15.44
CA ALA A 151 -19.16 -10.70 -14.71
C ALA A 151 -18.82 -10.88 -13.24
N ASP A 152 -19.30 -11.95 -12.62
CA ASP A 152 -19.06 -12.30 -11.21
C ASP A 152 -17.65 -12.83 -10.92
N HIS A 153 -16.79 -12.96 -11.94
CA HIS A 153 -15.38 -13.33 -11.82
C HIS A 153 -14.43 -12.28 -12.36
N MET A 154 -14.88 -11.50 -13.35
CA MET A 154 -14.01 -10.60 -14.10
C MET A 154 -14.21 -9.12 -13.79
N SER A 155 -15.40 -8.69 -13.32
CA SER A 155 -15.69 -7.24 -13.20
C SER A 155 -14.77 -6.53 -12.21
N GLY A 156 -14.52 -7.13 -11.04
CA GLY A 156 -13.58 -6.57 -10.06
C GLY A 156 -12.14 -6.51 -10.58
N VAL A 157 -11.72 -7.54 -11.36
CA VAL A 157 -10.39 -7.57 -12.00
C VAL A 157 -10.22 -6.43 -12.99
N LEU A 158 -11.21 -6.15 -13.83
CA LEU A 158 -11.13 -5.06 -14.81
C LEU A 158 -10.88 -3.70 -14.14
N THR A 159 -11.61 -3.44 -13.05
CA THR A 159 -11.40 -2.20 -12.29
C THR A 159 -10.04 -2.20 -11.58
N LEU A 160 -9.62 -3.34 -11.07
CA LEU A 160 -8.36 -3.45 -10.34
C LEU A 160 -7.13 -3.20 -11.23
N ILE A 161 -7.15 -3.69 -12.47
CA ILE A 161 -6.04 -3.51 -13.43
C ILE A 161 -5.78 -2.02 -13.71
N ASP A 162 -6.82 -1.20 -13.73
CA ASP A 162 -6.69 0.24 -13.93
C ASP A 162 -6.10 0.98 -12.72
N LEU A 163 -6.16 0.38 -11.53
CA LEU A 163 -5.83 1.02 -10.27
C LEU A 163 -4.57 0.47 -9.61
N PHE A 164 -4.18 -0.74 -9.97
CA PHE A 164 -3.13 -1.48 -9.27
C PHE A 164 -2.16 -2.12 -10.25
N PRO A 165 -0.83 -2.11 -9.96
CA PRO A 165 0.16 -2.70 -10.86
C PRO A 165 -0.04 -4.22 -10.99
N VAL A 166 -0.30 -4.68 -12.22
CA VAL A 166 -0.44 -6.09 -12.59
C VAL A 166 0.56 -6.43 -13.68
N LYS A 167 1.38 -7.48 -13.47
CA LYS A 167 2.41 -7.89 -14.46
C LYS A 167 1.83 -8.75 -15.59
N SER A 168 0.90 -9.64 -15.26
CA SER A 168 0.33 -10.57 -16.23
C SER A 168 -1.10 -10.93 -15.89
N VAL A 169 -1.89 -11.21 -16.92
CA VAL A 169 -3.28 -11.66 -16.79
C VAL A 169 -3.43 -12.94 -17.60
N GLY A 170 -3.84 -14.02 -16.93
CA GLY A 170 -4.21 -15.29 -17.53
C GLY A 170 -5.71 -15.35 -17.75
N LEU A 171 -6.12 -15.59 -18.98
CA LEU A 171 -7.51 -15.80 -19.36
C LEU A 171 -7.72 -17.24 -19.82
N PRO A 172 -8.90 -17.84 -19.63
CA PRO A 172 -9.19 -19.15 -20.16
C PRO A 172 -9.16 -19.12 -21.70
N TYR A 173 -8.64 -20.18 -22.26
CA TYR A 173 -8.70 -20.41 -23.70
C TYR A 173 -10.05 -21.05 -24.03
N TYR A 174 -10.82 -20.41 -24.89
CA TYR A 174 -12.06 -20.95 -25.44
C TYR A 174 -11.90 -21.26 -26.92
#